data_9709d1c4518181f53a03ac242a00cde8
#
_entry.id   9709d1c4518181f53a03ac242a00cde8
#
_cell.length_a   1.000
_cell.length_b   1.000
_cell.length_c   1.000
_cell.angle_alpha   90.00
_cell.angle_beta   90.00
_cell.angle_gamma   90.00
#
_symmetry.space_group_name_H-M   'P 1'
#
loop_
_entity.id
_entity.type
_entity.pdbx_description
1 polymer ?
#
loop_
_entity_poly.entity_id
_entity_poly.type
_entity_poly.pdbx_seq_one_letter_code
_entity_poly.pdbx_strand_id
1 'polypeptide(L)'
;YYRNDSTEEILLDVNEEAKGKEFYNAAGLNISPDENLLLYGEDLNGRREYTLRIKDLKNNRLLSDEIVKVSANAVWSNDSKYIVYAKKDEETLIQNQIYLHELGTEQSEDKLIYKEGDNEFNIWLSESRTKKYIYIYIEKTNASEVWLMDKSNPLKPIELVLKRSENHLYSIEDGGDYFYALSNHNDAKNFKIMRFGGSDFGDINKWEIIVDARNTHYIEDML
;
A
#
# COMPACT_ATOMS: atom_id res chain seq x y z
N TYR A 1 8.45 -6.82 -17.49
CA TYR A 1 9.38 -7.87 -17.93
C TYR A 1 9.72 -8.77 -16.76
N TYR A 2 9.62 -10.08 -16.94
CA TYR A 2 10.13 -11.07 -16.01
C TYR A 2 11.38 -11.72 -16.60
N ARG A 3 12.38 -12.01 -15.80
CA ARG A 3 13.61 -12.64 -16.27
C ARG A 3 13.76 -14.02 -15.64
N ASN A 4 13.60 -15.06 -16.45
CA ASN A 4 13.90 -16.43 -16.07
C ASN A 4 14.99 -16.95 -17.00
N ASP A 5 16.10 -17.46 -16.45
CA ASP A 5 17.21 -18.09 -17.17
C ASP A 5 17.71 -17.35 -18.42
N SER A 6 17.82 -16.01 -18.37
CA SER A 6 18.28 -15.13 -19.46
C SER A 6 17.26 -14.83 -20.57
N THR A 7 16.00 -15.24 -20.48
CA THR A 7 14.94 -14.82 -21.40
C THR A 7 14.03 -13.78 -20.73
N GLU A 8 13.72 -12.71 -21.45
CA GLU A 8 12.73 -11.71 -21.01
C GLU A 8 11.36 -12.11 -21.55
N GLU A 9 10.35 -12.11 -20.67
CA GLU A 9 8.96 -12.32 -21.03
C GLU A 9 8.16 -11.03 -20.80
N ILE A 10 7.32 -10.66 -21.76
CA ILE A 10 6.43 -9.51 -21.66
C ILE A 10 5.18 -9.96 -20.93
N LEU A 11 5.01 -9.50 -19.69
CA LEU A 11 3.82 -9.80 -18.87
C LEU A 11 2.61 -8.96 -19.30
N LEU A 12 2.83 -7.70 -19.68
CA LEU A 12 1.81 -6.78 -20.17
C LEU A 12 2.43 -5.88 -21.25
N ASP A 13 1.91 -5.93 -22.46
CA ASP A 13 2.27 -5.01 -23.54
C ASP A 13 1.30 -3.84 -23.58
N VAL A 14 1.69 -2.72 -22.96
CA VAL A 14 0.85 -1.51 -22.87
C VAL A 14 0.50 -0.94 -24.25
N ASN A 15 1.37 -1.13 -25.26
CA ASN A 15 1.07 -0.65 -26.62
C ASN A 15 0.00 -1.51 -27.30
N GLU A 16 0.01 -2.83 -27.05
CA GLU A 16 -1.05 -3.71 -27.56
C GLU A 16 -2.39 -3.40 -26.86
N GLU A 17 -2.37 -3.24 -25.54
CA GLU A 17 -3.56 -2.90 -24.75
C GLU A 17 -4.16 -1.52 -25.13
N ALA A 18 -3.32 -0.58 -25.56
CA ALA A 18 -3.75 0.76 -25.96
C ALA A 18 -4.42 0.81 -27.34
N LYS A 19 -4.30 -0.25 -28.17
CA LYS A 19 -4.85 -0.24 -29.53
C LYS A 19 -6.36 0.01 -29.55
N GLY A 20 -6.77 1.01 -30.35
CA GLY A 20 -8.18 1.38 -30.50
C GLY A 20 -8.79 2.15 -29.33
N LYS A 21 -8.00 2.51 -28.33
CA LYS A 21 -8.41 3.35 -27.20
C LYS A 21 -7.90 4.77 -27.40
N GLU A 22 -8.70 5.78 -27.03
CA GLU A 22 -8.28 7.19 -27.10
C GLU A 22 -7.21 7.52 -26.04
N PHE A 23 -7.31 6.87 -24.89
CA PHE A 23 -6.36 6.96 -23.79
C PHE A 23 -6.18 5.58 -23.15
N TYR A 24 -4.95 5.28 -22.72
CA TYR A 24 -4.64 4.07 -21.96
C TYR A 24 -3.46 4.33 -21.04
N ASN A 25 -3.62 4.02 -19.76
CA ASN A 25 -2.54 4.00 -18.81
C ASN A 25 -2.66 2.75 -17.91
N ALA A 26 -1.56 2.01 -17.76
CA ALA A 26 -1.44 0.92 -16.80
C ALA A 26 -0.54 1.35 -15.64
N ALA A 27 -1.01 1.17 -14.41
CA ALA A 27 -0.28 1.55 -13.19
C ALA A 27 -0.46 0.50 -12.08
N GLY A 28 0.37 0.58 -11.05
CA GLY A 28 0.26 -0.29 -9.88
C GLY A 28 0.48 -1.77 -10.19
N LEU A 29 1.39 -2.08 -11.13
CA LEU A 29 1.69 -3.45 -11.52
C LEU A 29 2.29 -4.21 -10.34
N ASN A 30 1.63 -5.30 -9.93
CA ASN A 30 2.02 -6.10 -8.78
C ASN A 30 1.81 -7.60 -9.06
N ILE A 31 2.89 -8.37 -9.02
CA ILE A 31 2.85 -9.82 -9.21
C ILE A 31 2.41 -10.47 -7.90
N SER A 32 1.51 -11.46 -7.99
CA SER A 32 1.08 -12.24 -6.82
C SER A 32 2.27 -12.99 -6.19
N PRO A 33 2.27 -13.27 -4.87
CA PRO A 33 3.33 -13.99 -4.19
C PRO A 33 3.66 -15.37 -4.77
N ASP A 34 2.69 -16.02 -5.40
CA ASP A 34 2.87 -17.32 -6.07
C ASP A 34 3.33 -17.18 -7.55
N GLU A 35 3.58 -15.94 -8.02
CA GLU A 35 4.04 -15.59 -9.35
C GLU A 35 3.11 -16.00 -10.52
N ASN A 36 1.86 -16.37 -10.23
CA ASN A 36 0.92 -16.81 -11.26
C ASN A 36 0.04 -15.70 -11.83
N LEU A 37 -0.14 -14.60 -11.08
CA LEU A 37 -1.06 -13.53 -11.42
C LEU A 37 -0.36 -12.17 -11.47
N LEU A 38 -0.81 -11.32 -12.39
CA LEU A 38 -0.45 -9.91 -12.45
C LEU A 38 -1.67 -9.06 -12.15
N LEU A 39 -1.61 -8.29 -11.06
CA LEU A 39 -2.55 -7.23 -10.74
C LEU A 39 -2.06 -5.92 -11.34
N TYR A 40 -2.96 -5.15 -11.98
CA TYR A 40 -2.65 -3.81 -12.46
C TYR A 40 -3.92 -2.96 -12.56
N GLY A 41 -3.75 -1.65 -12.47
CA GLY A 41 -4.83 -0.69 -12.68
C GLY A 41 -4.84 -0.20 -14.13
N GLU A 42 -6.00 -0.21 -14.77
CA GLU A 42 -6.25 0.30 -16.11
C GLU A 42 -7.02 1.62 -16.01
N ASP A 43 -6.48 2.72 -16.56
CA ASP A 43 -7.17 4.01 -16.71
C ASP A 43 -7.40 4.27 -18.20
N LEU A 44 -8.67 4.41 -18.60
CA LEU A 44 -9.09 4.61 -19.98
C LEU A 44 -9.51 6.05 -20.31
N ASN A 45 -9.47 6.95 -19.32
CA ASN A 45 -9.98 8.31 -19.46
C ASN A 45 -9.04 9.42 -19.00
N GLY A 46 -7.86 9.06 -18.44
CA GLY A 46 -6.85 9.99 -17.98
C GLY A 46 -7.17 10.67 -16.64
N ARG A 47 -8.17 10.18 -15.91
CA ARG A 47 -8.60 10.77 -14.63
C ARG A 47 -7.97 10.12 -13.40
N ARG A 48 -7.07 9.15 -13.62
CA ARG A 48 -6.50 8.35 -12.54
C ARG A 48 -7.57 7.64 -11.71
N GLU A 49 -8.70 7.32 -12.33
CA GLU A 49 -9.73 6.44 -11.82
C GLU A 49 -9.53 5.10 -12.51
N TYR A 50 -9.05 4.13 -11.75
CA TYR A 50 -8.61 2.86 -12.30
C TYR A 50 -9.68 1.78 -12.16
N THR A 51 -9.63 0.85 -13.10
CA THR A 51 -10.19 -0.49 -12.95
C THR A 51 -9.04 -1.44 -12.67
N LEU A 52 -9.03 -2.11 -11.53
CA LEU A 52 -8.06 -3.16 -11.29
C LEU A 52 -8.42 -4.39 -12.11
N ARG A 53 -7.42 -4.92 -12.80
CA ARG A 53 -7.46 -6.12 -13.64
C ARG A 53 -6.49 -7.15 -13.10
N ILE A 54 -6.85 -8.41 -13.25
CA ILE A 54 -6.01 -9.53 -12.85
C ILE A 54 -5.76 -10.42 -14.05
N LYS A 55 -4.50 -10.60 -14.39
CA LYS A 55 -4.07 -11.42 -15.52
C LYS A 55 -3.44 -12.72 -15.03
N ASP A 56 -3.97 -13.85 -15.46
CA ASP A 56 -3.36 -15.17 -15.32
C ASP A 56 -2.16 -15.24 -16.28
N LEU A 57 -0.96 -15.25 -15.73
CA LEU A 57 0.28 -15.21 -16.48
C LEU A 57 0.54 -16.51 -17.24
N LYS A 58 0.15 -17.65 -16.68
CA LYS A 58 0.34 -18.96 -17.29
C LYS A 58 -0.52 -19.14 -18.55
N ASN A 59 -1.77 -18.69 -18.50
CA ASN A 59 -2.72 -18.85 -19.60
C ASN A 59 -2.84 -17.60 -20.46
N ASN A 60 -2.13 -16.53 -20.12
CA ASN A 60 -2.15 -15.22 -20.78
C ASN A 60 -3.57 -14.67 -21.00
N ARG A 61 -4.41 -14.70 -19.96
CA ARG A 61 -5.81 -14.26 -20.03
C ARG A 61 -6.19 -13.44 -18.79
N LEU A 62 -7.14 -12.54 -18.95
CA LEU A 62 -7.74 -11.84 -17.81
C LEU A 62 -8.66 -12.78 -17.03
N LEU A 63 -8.67 -12.63 -15.72
CA LEU A 63 -9.71 -13.21 -14.86
C LEU A 63 -10.99 -12.37 -14.95
N SER A 64 -12.08 -12.89 -14.40
CA SER A 64 -13.37 -12.20 -14.35
C SER A 64 -13.42 -11.07 -13.34
N ASP A 65 -12.50 -11.07 -12.38
CA ASP A 65 -12.42 -10.06 -11.33
C ASP A 65 -12.15 -8.68 -11.93
N GLU A 66 -13.03 -7.75 -11.63
CA GLU A 66 -13.00 -6.38 -12.11
C GLU A 66 -13.39 -5.43 -10.98
N ILE A 67 -12.40 -4.69 -10.46
CA ILE A 67 -12.60 -3.76 -9.35
C ILE A 67 -12.55 -2.34 -9.90
N VAL A 68 -13.72 -1.71 -10.05
CA VAL A 68 -13.87 -0.43 -10.75
C VAL A 68 -13.86 0.77 -9.82
N LYS A 69 -13.52 1.95 -10.36
CA LYS A 69 -13.52 3.26 -9.67
C LYS A 69 -12.64 3.29 -8.41
N VAL A 70 -11.44 2.80 -8.54
CA VAL A 70 -10.48 2.69 -7.44
C VAL A 70 -9.14 3.37 -7.77
N SER A 71 -8.22 3.35 -6.83
CA SER A 71 -6.81 3.69 -7.06
C SER A 71 -6.06 2.50 -7.64
N ALA A 72 -4.96 2.74 -8.35
CA ALA A 72 -4.02 1.68 -8.72
C ALA A 72 -3.17 1.19 -7.53
N ASN A 73 -3.34 1.78 -6.35
CA ASN A 73 -2.63 1.39 -5.14
C ASN A 73 -3.31 0.16 -4.50
N ALA A 74 -2.75 -1.01 -4.73
CA ALA A 74 -3.27 -2.29 -4.25
C ALA A 74 -2.14 -3.27 -3.96
N VAL A 75 -2.36 -4.18 -3.01
CA VAL A 75 -1.37 -5.15 -2.51
C VAL A 75 -2.01 -6.52 -2.35
N TRP A 76 -1.29 -7.59 -2.73
CA TRP A 76 -1.70 -8.98 -2.53
C TRP A 76 -1.55 -9.45 -1.08
N SER A 77 -2.41 -10.36 -0.64
CA SER A 77 -2.15 -11.23 0.52
C SER A 77 -1.07 -12.27 0.20
N ASN A 78 -0.44 -12.87 1.22
CA ASN A 78 0.64 -13.85 1.00
C ASN A 78 0.18 -15.15 0.34
N ASP A 79 -1.09 -15.50 0.46
CA ASP A 79 -1.68 -16.70 -0.17
C ASP A 79 -2.24 -16.42 -1.58
N SER A 80 -2.03 -15.22 -2.11
CA SER A 80 -2.51 -14.79 -3.44
C SER A 80 -4.05 -14.84 -3.61
N LYS A 81 -4.81 -14.90 -2.50
CA LYS A 81 -6.28 -15.00 -2.56
C LYS A 81 -7.01 -13.70 -2.34
N TYR A 82 -6.35 -12.74 -1.72
CA TYR A 82 -6.94 -11.47 -1.40
C TYR A 82 -6.14 -10.31 -1.97
N ILE A 83 -6.85 -9.24 -2.30
CA ILE A 83 -6.28 -7.96 -2.74
C ILE A 83 -6.78 -6.89 -1.77
N VAL A 84 -5.85 -6.16 -1.15
CA VAL A 84 -6.14 -4.96 -0.39
C VAL A 84 -5.97 -3.76 -1.32
N TYR A 85 -6.96 -2.90 -1.43
CA TYR A 85 -6.91 -1.78 -2.36
C TYR A 85 -7.49 -0.50 -1.76
N ALA A 86 -7.02 0.64 -2.28
CA ALA A 86 -7.50 1.96 -1.89
C ALA A 86 -8.59 2.46 -2.86
N LYS A 87 -9.67 2.99 -2.29
CA LYS A 87 -10.75 3.64 -3.04
C LYS A 87 -10.79 5.13 -2.71
N LYS A 88 -11.08 5.92 -3.74
CA LYS A 88 -11.28 7.36 -3.62
C LYS A 88 -12.72 7.67 -3.23
N ASP A 89 -12.89 8.75 -2.51
CA ASP A 89 -14.18 9.41 -2.36
C ASP A 89 -14.62 10.00 -3.70
N GLU A 90 -15.89 9.84 -4.06
CA GLU A 90 -16.40 10.24 -5.38
C GLU A 90 -16.48 11.78 -5.55
N GLU A 91 -16.60 12.52 -4.46
CA GLU A 91 -16.71 13.98 -4.49
C GLU A 91 -15.35 14.67 -4.35
N THR A 92 -14.55 14.24 -3.37
CA THR A 92 -13.27 14.88 -3.05
C THR A 92 -12.10 14.32 -3.85
N LEU A 93 -12.24 13.12 -4.43
CA LEU A 93 -11.21 12.34 -5.12
C LEU A 93 -10.02 11.93 -4.22
N ILE A 94 -10.14 12.14 -2.91
CA ILE A 94 -9.14 11.74 -1.92
C ILE A 94 -9.27 10.23 -1.67
N GLN A 95 -8.15 9.53 -1.58
CA GLN A 95 -8.15 8.13 -1.16
C GLN A 95 -8.45 8.08 0.33
N ASN A 96 -9.66 7.65 0.70
CA ASN A 96 -10.13 7.66 2.09
C ASN A 96 -10.74 6.33 2.54
N GLN A 97 -10.66 5.29 1.72
CA GLN A 97 -11.22 3.99 2.06
C GLN A 97 -10.26 2.87 1.66
N ILE A 98 -10.18 1.82 2.49
CA ILE A 98 -9.45 0.59 2.21
C ILE A 98 -10.43 -0.57 2.22
N TYR A 99 -10.39 -1.38 1.18
CA TYR A 99 -11.19 -2.57 1.00
C TYR A 99 -10.33 -3.82 0.86
N LEU A 100 -10.92 -4.95 1.18
CA LEU A 100 -10.38 -6.29 0.95
C LEU A 100 -11.28 -7.02 -0.04
N HIS A 101 -10.72 -7.41 -1.17
CA HIS A 101 -11.36 -8.22 -2.21
C HIS A 101 -10.90 -9.66 -2.10
N GLU A 102 -11.80 -10.62 -2.16
CA GLU A 102 -11.49 -12.05 -2.29
C GLU A 102 -11.52 -12.43 -3.77
N LEU A 103 -10.43 -13.02 -4.26
CA LEU A 103 -10.31 -13.40 -5.66
C LEU A 103 -11.44 -14.36 -6.08
N GLY A 104 -12.09 -14.05 -7.20
CA GLY A 104 -13.20 -14.82 -7.75
C GLY A 104 -14.58 -14.40 -7.23
N THR A 105 -14.67 -13.31 -6.42
CA THR A 105 -15.96 -12.76 -5.97
C THR A 105 -16.30 -11.46 -6.70
N GLU A 106 -17.53 -10.99 -6.54
CA GLU A 106 -17.96 -9.70 -7.06
C GLU A 106 -17.48 -8.55 -6.16
N GLN A 107 -17.14 -7.40 -6.75
CA GLN A 107 -16.72 -6.20 -5.98
C GLN A 107 -17.74 -5.76 -4.93
N SER A 108 -19.02 -6.04 -5.13
CA SER A 108 -20.09 -5.72 -4.17
C SER A 108 -19.99 -6.52 -2.85
N GLU A 109 -19.21 -7.60 -2.83
CA GLU A 109 -18.96 -8.45 -1.67
C GLU A 109 -17.71 -8.01 -0.89
N ASP A 110 -16.96 -7.02 -1.40
CA ASP A 110 -15.72 -6.56 -0.80
C ASP A 110 -15.93 -5.99 0.59
N LYS A 111 -15.02 -6.36 1.49
CA LYS A 111 -15.08 -5.94 2.88
C LYS A 111 -14.39 -4.59 3.09
N LEU A 112 -15.13 -3.60 3.59
CA LEU A 112 -14.54 -2.36 4.07
C LEU A 112 -13.66 -2.63 5.30
N ILE A 113 -12.37 -2.31 5.20
CA ILE A 113 -11.37 -2.48 6.27
C ILE A 113 -11.20 -1.20 7.06
N TYR A 114 -11.08 -0.06 6.36
CA TYR A 114 -10.92 1.25 6.99
C TYR A 114 -11.59 2.34 6.18
N LYS A 115 -12.13 3.33 6.87
CA LYS A 115 -12.65 4.56 6.26
C LYS A 115 -12.20 5.77 7.07
N GLU A 116 -11.50 6.69 6.42
CA GLU A 116 -11.15 7.99 6.97
C GLU A 116 -12.31 8.95 6.82
N GLY A 117 -12.63 9.64 7.92
CA GLY A 117 -13.70 10.62 7.95
C GLY A 117 -13.22 12.07 7.80
N ASP A 118 -11.92 12.32 7.92
CA ASP A 118 -11.31 13.63 7.78
C ASP A 118 -10.70 13.80 6.38
N ASN A 119 -11.30 14.66 5.57
CA ASN A 119 -10.90 14.90 4.19
C ASN A 119 -9.54 15.61 4.03
N GLU A 120 -8.87 15.98 5.12
CA GLU A 120 -7.50 16.48 5.06
C GLU A 120 -6.48 15.33 4.92
N PHE A 121 -6.88 14.11 5.27
CA PHE A 121 -6.00 12.94 5.21
C PHE A 121 -6.20 12.13 3.95
N ASN A 122 -5.10 11.70 3.37
CA ASN A 122 -5.04 10.74 2.27
C ASN A 122 -4.56 9.39 2.78
N ILE A 123 -5.07 8.30 2.23
CA ILE A 123 -4.64 6.94 2.57
C ILE A 123 -3.85 6.34 1.42
N TRP A 124 -2.80 5.61 1.76
CA TRP A 124 -2.07 4.78 0.79
C TRP A 124 -1.56 3.49 1.42
N LEU A 125 -1.32 2.51 0.58
CA LEU A 125 -0.86 1.18 0.95
C LEU A 125 0.60 1.00 0.57
N SER A 126 1.34 0.32 1.42
CA SER A 126 2.69 -0.14 1.15
C SER A 126 2.88 -1.54 1.72
N GLU A 127 3.85 -2.27 1.21
CA GLU A 127 4.22 -3.59 1.71
C GLU A 127 5.51 -3.50 2.53
N SER A 128 5.57 -4.19 3.67
CA SER A 128 6.82 -4.29 4.44
C SER A 128 7.91 -5.03 3.65
N ARG A 129 9.18 -4.69 3.87
CA ARG A 129 10.34 -5.36 3.24
C ARG A 129 10.39 -6.86 3.55
N THR A 130 9.96 -7.25 4.75
CA THR A 130 9.86 -8.66 5.14
C THR A 130 8.67 -9.37 4.50
N LYS A 131 7.78 -8.63 3.82
CA LYS A 131 6.53 -9.12 3.22
C LYS A 131 5.55 -9.75 4.22
N LYS A 132 5.70 -9.42 5.51
CA LYS A 132 4.81 -9.89 6.57
C LYS A 132 3.56 -9.02 6.71
N TYR A 133 3.68 -7.71 6.44
CA TYR A 133 2.64 -6.72 6.69
C TYR A 133 2.30 -5.89 5.46
N ILE A 134 1.05 -5.45 5.43
CA ILE A 134 0.61 -4.33 4.60
C ILE A 134 0.46 -3.14 5.54
N TYR A 135 1.15 -2.04 5.22
CA TYR A 135 1.01 -0.77 5.91
C TYR A 135 -0.13 0.03 5.28
N ILE A 136 -1.01 0.54 6.12
CA ILE A 136 -2.04 1.51 5.75
C ILE A 136 -1.61 2.83 6.35
N TYR A 137 -1.05 3.69 5.53
CA TYR A 137 -0.64 5.04 5.90
C TYR A 137 -1.81 6.00 5.75
N ILE A 138 -2.04 6.83 6.75
CA ILE A 138 -3.04 7.88 6.77
C ILE A 138 -2.31 9.17 7.08
N GLU A 139 -2.22 10.07 6.08
CA GLU A 139 -1.30 11.19 6.13
C GLU A 139 -1.91 12.49 5.62
N LYS A 140 -1.51 13.59 6.26
CA LYS A 140 -1.59 14.95 5.77
C LYS A 140 -0.24 15.64 5.92
N THR A 141 -0.12 16.89 5.53
CA THR A 141 1.15 17.63 5.48
C THR A 141 1.94 17.60 6.80
N ASN A 142 1.27 17.56 7.94
CA ASN A 142 1.91 17.68 9.25
C ASN A 142 1.48 16.58 10.25
N ALA A 143 0.81 15.54 9.81
CA ALA A 143 0.44 14.43 10.68
C ALA A 143 0.37 13.12 9.91
N SER A 144 0.84 12.04 10.52
CA SER A 144 0.72 10.68 9.99
C SER A 144 0.22 9.69 11.04
N GLU A 145 -0.40 8.64 10.56
CA GLU A 145 -0.87 7.48 11.32
C GLU A 145 -0.61 6.23 10.49
N VAL A 146 -0.22 5.15 11.13
CA VAL A 146 0.06 3.88 10.45
C VAL A 146 -0.70 2.75 11.11
N TRP A 147 -1.41 1.98 10.29
CA TRP A 147 -2.03 0.72 10.68
C TRP A 147 -1.34 -0.44 10.00
N LEU A 148 -1.27 -1.57 10.67
CA LEU A 148 -0.73 -2.83 10.15
C LEU A 148 -1.84 -3.81 9.84
N MET A 149 -1.73 -4.46 8.68
CA MET A 149 -2.48 -5.66 8.34
C MET A 149 -1.53 -6.84 8.24
N ASP A 150 -1.84 -7.95 8.92
CA ASP A 150 -1.14 -9.23 8.76
C ASP A 150 -1.38 -9.76 7.34
N LYS A 151 -0.35 -9.72 6.50
CA LYS A 151 -0.43 -10.14 5.10
C LYS A 151 -0.71 -11.63 4.92
N SER A 152 -0.40 -12.45 5.94
CA SER A 152 -0.69 -13.88 5.95
C SER A 152 -2.13 -14.20 6.37
N ASN A 153 -2.81 -13.26 7.03
CA ASN A 153 -4.21 -13.38 7.43
C ASN A 153 -4.93 -12.03 7.37
N PRO A 154 -5.25 -11.53 6.16
CA PRO A 154 -5.85 -10.20 5.98
C PRO A 154 -7.28 -10.09 6.52
N LEU A 155 -7.88 -11.20 6.95
CA LEU A 155 -9.20 -11.21 7.59
C LEU A 155 -9.17 -10.81 9.07
N LYS A 156 -7.98 -10.82 9.71
CA LYS A 156 -7.81 -10.28 11.06
C LYS A 156 -8.03 -8.77 11.09
N PRO A 157 -8.47 -8.22 12.24
CA PRO A 157 -8.48 -6.77 12.43
C PRO A 157 -7.09 -6.17 12.19
N ILE A 158 -7.05 -4.97 11.61
CA ILE A 158 -5.83 -4.17 11.50
C ILE A 158 -5.42 -3.64 12.87
N GLU A 159 -4.12 -3.41 13.07
CA GLU A 159 -3.55 -2.94 14.34
C GLU A 159 -2.98 -1.53 14.17
N LEU A 160 -3.38 -0.62 15.06
CA LEU A 160 -2.84 0.74 15.08
C LEU A 160 -1.44 0.75 15.71
N VAL A 161 -0.45 1.24 14.97
CA VAL A 161 0.92 1.37 15.47
C VAL A 161 1.05 2.54 16.43
N LEU A 162 0.63 3.73 16.00
CA LEU A 162 0.60 4.92 16.83
C LEU A 162 -0.45 5.89 16.29
N LYS A 163 -1.28 6.41 17.19
CA LYS A 163 -2.30 7.39 16.85
C LYS A 163 -1.65 8.70 16.41
N ARG A 164 -2.19 9.29 15.34
CA ARG A 164 -1.75 10.59 14.82
C ARG A 164 -1.88 11.71 15.85
N SER A 165 -0.97 12.65 15.77
CA SER A 165 -1.03 13.94 16.47
C SER A 165 -0.52 15.04 15.57
N GLU A 166 -0.96 16.27 15.81
CA GLU A 166 -0.50 17.41 15.04
C GLU A 166 1.01 17.59 15.13
N ASN A 167 1.64 17.93 14.01
CA ASN A 167 3.07 18.13 13.83
C ASN A 167 3.93 16.89 14.11
N HIS A 168 3.32 15.71 14.09
CA HIS A 168 4.04 14.45 14.19
C HIS A 168 3.91 13.65 12.89
N LEU A 169 5.06 13.52 12.22
CA LEU A 169 5.24 12.70 11.03
C LEU A 169 6.11 11.49 11.38
N TYR A 170 5.68 10.32 10.95
CA TYR A 170 6.48 9.12 11.05
C TYR A 170 6.12 8.11 9.96
N SER A 171 7.11 7.35 9.53
CA SER A 171 6.97 6.15 8.74
C SER A 171 7.62 4.98 9.46
N ILE A 172 7.27 3.75 9.09
CA ILE A 172 7.80 2.56 9.74
C ILE A 172 8.29 1.54 8.74
N GLU A 173 9.22 0.68 9.20
CA GLU A 173 9.64 -0.49 8.47
C GLU A 173 9.85 -1.70 9.41
N ASP A 174 9.45 -2.88 8.96
CA ASP A 174 9.64 -4.16 9.68
C ASP A 174 11.06 -4.70 9.43
N GLY A 175 11.88 -4.72 10.47
CA GLY A 175 13.22 -5.31 10.46
C GLY A 175 13.26 -6.76 10.93
N GLY A 176 12.12 -7.41 11.11
CA GLY A 176 11.98 -8.80 11.54
C GLY A 176 11.72 -8.93 13.04
N ASP A 177 12.71 -8.65 13.90
CA ASP A 177 12.56 -8.72 15.35
C ASP A 177 11.99 -7.42 15.94
N TYR A 178 12.22 -6.31 15.27
CA TYR A 178 11.76 -4.97 15.65
C TYR A 178 11.20 -4.23 14.46
N PHE A 179 10.35 -3.26 14.75
CA PHE A 179 10.02 -2.19 13.83
C PHE A 179 10.98 -1.02 14.02
N TYR A 180 11.24 -0.32 12.93
CA TYR A 180 11.99 0.93 12.92
C TYR A 180 11.07 2.05 12.45
N ALA A 181 11.19 3.21 13.06
CA ALA A 181 10.44 4.40 12.66
C ALA A 181 11.40 5.53 12.32
N LEU A 182 11.15 6.17 11.18
CA LEU A 182 11.68 7.50 10.87
C LEU A 182 10.66 8.51 11.40
N SER A 183 11.05 9.36 12.36
CA SER A 183 10.10 10.20 13.08
C SER A 183 10.66 11.58 13.42
N ASN A 184 9.79 12.60 13.37
CA ASN A 184 10.11 13.95 13.84
C ASN A 184 9.65 14.19 15.29
N HIS A 185 9.38 13.14 16.04
CA HIS A 185 8.93 13.22 17.44
C HIS A 185 9.84 14.11 18.30
N ASN A 186 9.24 14.89 19.23
CA ASN A 186 9.93 15.87 20.06
C ASN A 186 10.72 16.92 19.24
N ASP A 187 10.07 17.50 18.25
CA ASP A 187 10.61 18.59 17.40
C ASP A 187 11.93 18.23 16.69
N ALA A 188 12.11 16.95 16.36
CA ALA A 188 13.25 16.48 15.59
C ALA A 188 13.12 16.86 14.12
N LYS A 189 13.36 18.13 13.77
CA LYS A 189 13.13 18.71 12.43
C LYS A 189 13.83 17.97 11.29
N ASN A 190 14.95 17.35 11.56
CA ASN A 190 15.73 16.56 10.61
C ASN A 190 15.50 15.05 10.76
N PHE A 191 14.43 14.67 11.45
CA PHE A 191 14.05 13.32 11.79
C PHE A 191 15.09 12.55 12.61
N LYS A 192 14.66 11.45 13.18
CA LYS A 192 15.45 10.47 13.93
C LYS A 192 14.96 9.06 13.61
N ILE A 193 15.80 8.06 13.84
CA ILE A 193 15.40 6.66 13.72
C ILE A 193 15.16 6.12 15.11
N MET A 194 13.99 5.53 15.32
CA MET A 194 13.58 4.88 16.54
C MET A 194 13.31 3.39 16.29
N ARG A 195 13.43 2.56 17.33
CA ARG A 195 13.16 1.13 17.30
C ARG A 195 12.14 0.77 18.35
N PHE A 196 11.23 -0.18 18.04
CA PHE A 196 10.19 -0.63 18.97
C PHE A 196 9.71 -2.05 18.63
N GLY A 197 9.14 -2.74 19.62
CA GLY A 197 8.48 -4.04 19.43
C GLY A 197 6.97 -3.90 19.22
N GLY A 198 6.31 -4.99 18.81
CA GLY A 198 4.85 -4.99 18.67
C GLY A 198 4.09 -4.72 19.98
N SER A 199 4.69 -5.06 21.14
CA SER A 199 4.14 -4.72 22.46
C SER A 199 4.17 -3.23 22.82
N ASP A 200 4.85 -2.42 22.00
CA ASP A 200 5.06 -1.00 22.25
C ASP A 200 4.14 -0.12 21.37
N PHE A 201 3.25 -0.75 20.62
CA PHE A 201 2.24 -0.05 19.86
C PHE A 201 1.39 0.84 20.76
N GLY A 202 1.04 2.02 20.26
CA GLY A 202 0.25 3.01 20.98
C GLY A 202 1.02 3.88 21.99
N ASP A 203 2.29 3.59 22.28
CA ASP A 203 3.08 4.33 23.26
C ASP A 203 4.49 4.66 22.75
N ILE A 204 4.64 5.83 22.14
CA ILE A 204 5.93 6.30 21.60
C ILE A 204 7.03 6.47 22.66
N ASN A 205 6.68 6.61 23.94
CA ASN A 205 7.68 6.72 25.02
C ASN A 205 8.47 5.43 25.25
N LYS A 206 7.96 4.31 24.73
CA LYS A 206 8.67 3.01 24.77
C LYS A 206 9.61 2.81 23.56
N TRP A 207 9.55 3.71 22.59
CA TRP A 207 10.38 3.59 21.40
C TRP A 207 11.81 4.06 21.69
N GLU A 208 12.78 3.21 21.40
CA GLU A 208 14.20 3.50 21.63
C GLU A 208 14.79 4.31 20.48
N ILE A 209 15.49 5.41 20.78
CA ILE A 209 16.21 6.20 19.77
C ILE A 209 17.49 5.45 19.38
N ILE A 210 17.61 5.06 18.11
CA ILE A 210 18.79 4.40 17.54
C ILE A 210 19.71 5.39 16.85
N VAL A 211 19.14 6.34 16.12
CA VAL A 211 19.87 7.45 15.50
C VAL A 211 19.16 8.74 15.87
N ASP A 212 19.80 9.57 16.65
CA ASP A 212 19.19 10.84 17.08
C ASP A 212 19.28 11.91 15.98
N ALA A 213 18.35 12.86 16.04
CA ALA A 213 18.29 13.98 15.11
C ALA A 213 19.53 14.87 15.22
N ARG A 214 20.05 15.31 14.08
CA ARG A 214 21.19 16.24 14.00
C ARG A 214 20.79 17.51 13.26
N ASN A 215 21.20 18.66 13.75
CA ASN A 215 20.88 19.94 13.10
C ASN A 215 21.52 20.11 11.71
N THR A 216 22.56 19.34 11.42
CA THR A 216 23.36 19.44 10.19
C THR A 216 23.01 18.40 9.12
N HIS A 217 22.21 17.41 9.44
CA HIS A 217 21.90 16.31 8.54
C HIS A 217 20.41 15.95 8.65
N TYR A 218 19.75 15.89 7.51
CA TYR A 218 18.39 15.41 7.37
C TYR A 218 18.42 13.90 7.07
N ILE A 219 17.62 13.12 7.78
CA ILE A 219 17.42 11.70 7.47
C ILE A 219 16.19 11.61 6.55
N GLU A 220 16.43 11.27 5.31
CA GLU A 220 15.40 11.28 4.27
C GLU A 220 14.60 9.98 4.25
N ASP A 221 15.28 8.85 4.45
CA ASP A 221 14.65 7.52 4.34
C ASP A 221 15.42 6.48 5.18
N MET A 222 14.76 5.31 5.35
CA MET A 222 15.33 4.10 5.94
C MET A 222 15.31 3.00 4.88
N LEU A 223 16.50 2.54 4.47
CA LEU A 223 16.67 1.45 3.50
C LEU A 223 17.02 0.12 4.20
#